data_555ac00bc9e6d2d3f3ad32e572e764b8
#
_entry.id   555ac00bc9e6d2d3f3ad32e572e764b8
#
_cell.length_a   1.000
_cell.length_b   1.000
_cell.length_c   1.000
_cell.angle_alpha   90.00
_cell.angle_beta   90.00
_cell.angle_gamma   90.00
#
_symmetry.space_group_name_H-M   'P 1'
#
loop_
_entity.id
_entity.type
_entity.pdbx_description
1 polymer ?
#
loop_
_entity_poly.entity_id
_entity_poly.type
_entity_poly.pdbx_seq_one_letter_code
_entity_poly.pdbx_strand_id
1 'polypeptide(L)'
;TATAYLAEGSAFRFFGTALMTVIDAALAAQGQQCVHSASLMIPGTDKAVLMCVPSGGGKTTTALALARGGFNLITDDSTVLVKEDGGFRIWGMPRALKLHRNTAKLIPWSGLPDENWDDNGEKPVAMSDLAGKAGTAPDAVCNLGAIIMIGPRSPHGHVIAKTGKAEVLIALAHDNVGWRAAGMTPKAMQSYVLFAEAV
;
A
#
# COMPACT_ATOMS: atom_id res chain seq x y z
N THR A 1 12.61 -10.71 20.17
CA THR A 1 13.82 -10.01 19.72
C THR A 1 14.30 -10.68 18.43
N ALA A 2 14.61 -9.90 17.41
CA ALA A 2 15.21 -10.38 16.17
C ALA A 2 16.59 -9.72 15.99
N THR A 3 17.55 -10.47 15.48
CA THR A 3 18.90 -9.98 15.18
C THR A 3 19.20 -10.26 13.71
N ALA A 4 19.60 -9.26 12.97
CA ALA A 4 20.01 -9.38 11.58
C ALA A 4 21.53 -9.17 11.47
N TYR A 5 22.19 -10.04 10.73
CA TYR A 5 23.62 -9.93 10.38
C TYR A 5 23.74 -9.56 8.91
N LEU A 6 24.38 -8.44 8.63
CA LEU A 6 24.64 -7.98 7.27
C LEU A 6 26.15 -7.96 7.01
N ALA A 7 26.54 -8.34 5.81
CA ALA A 7 27.93 -8.22 5.40
C ALA A 7 28.32 -6.74 5.29
N GLU A 8 29.58 -6.43 5.60
CA GLU A 8 30.13 -5.11 5.38
C GLU A 8 29.99 -4.70 3.91
N GLY A 9 29.59 -3.47 3.66
CA GLY A 9 29.31 -2.96 2.31
C GLY A 9 27.97 -3.36 1.71
N SER A 10 27.09 -4.03 2.46
CA SER A 10 25.72 -4.31 1.99
C SER A 10 24.99 -3.01 1.66
N ALA A 11 24.38 -2.95 0.47
CA ALA A 11 23.62 -1.78 0.07
C ALA A 11 22.40 -1.57 0.98
N PHE A 12 22.07 -0.32 1.28
CA PHE A 12 20.95 0.06 2.15
C PHE A 12 19.62 -0.59 1.74
N ARG A 13 19.39 -0.80 0.44
CA ARG A 13 18.20 -1.50 -0.08
C ARG A 13 18.06 -2.93 0.48
N PHE A 14 19.18 -3.66 0.67
CA PHE A 14 19.15 -5.02 1.23
C PHE A 14 18.79 -4.98 2.72
N PHE A 15 19.29 -3.98 3.45
CA PHE A 15 18.89 -3.76 4.84
C PHE A 15 17.37 -3.52 4.94
N GLY A 16 16.80 -2.64 4.09
CA GLY A 16 15.37 -2.40 4.04
C GLY A 16 14.56 -3.66 3.77
N THR A 17 15.00 -4.52 2.83
CA THR A 17 14.32 -5.78 2.52
C THR A 17 14.39 -6.76 3.70
N ALA A 18 15.56 -6.92 4.32
CA ALA A 18 15.72 -7.80 5.48
C ALA A 18 14.86 -7.33 6.66
N LEU A 19 14.84 -6.02 6.94
CA LEU A 19 14.03 -5.44 7.99
C LEU A 19 12.53 -5.67 7.73
N MET A 20 12.06 -5.43 6.51
CA MET A 20 10.65 -5.68 6.15
C MET A 20 10.26 -7.14 6.28
N THR A 21 11.17 -8.07 5.95
CA THR A 21 10.92 -9.51 6.16
C THR A 21 10.73 -9.85 7.64
N VAL A 22 11.55 -9.27 8.53
CA VAL A 22 11.42 -9.46 9.98
C VAL A 22 10.12 -8.85 10.51
N ILE A 23 9.78 -7.65 10.07
CA ILE A 23 8.54 -6.98 10.47
C ILE A 23 7.33 -7.79 9.99
N ASP A 24 7.33 -8.25 8.75
CA ASP A 24 6.23 -9.06 8.20
C ASP A 24 6.07 -10.38 8.97
N ALA A 25 7.18 -11.03 9.35
CA ALA A 25 7.14 -12.21 10.20
C ALA A 25 6.57 -11.93 11.60
N ALA A 26 6.93 -10.81 12.21
CA ALA A 26 6.42 -10.40 13.51
C ALA A 26 4.92 -10.05 13.46
N LEU A 27 4.47 -9.37 12.41
CA LEU A 27 3.05 -9.08 12.17
C LEU A 27 2.25 -10.38 11.96
N ALA A 28 2.75 -11.29 11.12
CA ALA A 28 2.10 -12.57 10.86
C ALA A 28 2.00 -13.45 12.13
N ALA A 29 2.99 -13.39 13.02
CA ALA A 29 2.93 -14.07 14.32
C ALA A 29 1.82 -13.52 15.23
N GLN A 30 1.38 -12.30 15.01
CA GLN A 30 0.27 -11.64 15.72
C GLN A 30 -1.06 -11.72 14.96
N GLY A 31 -1.14 -12.50 13.89
CA GLY A 31 -2.35 -12.61 13.05
C GLY A 31 -2.59 -11.39 12.15
N GLN A 32 -1.59 -10.52 12.00
CA GLN A 32 -1.65 -9.35 11.13
C GLN A 32 -0.96 -9.66 9.80
N GLN A 33 -1.40 -9.03 8.72
CA GLN A 33 -0.91 -9.30 7.38
C GLN A 33 -0.57 -8.02 6.64
N CYS A 34 0.69 -7.84 6.27
CA CYS A 34 1.09 -6.73 5.40
C CYS A 34 0.72 -7.02 3.95
N VAL A 35 0.16 -6.03 3.27
CA VAL A 35 -0.25 -6.09 1.86
C VAL A 35 0.34 -4.91 1.10
N HIS A 36 0.93 -5.17 -0.05
CA HIS A 36 1.39 -4.13 -0.98
C HIS A 36 0.19 -3.45 -1.62
N SER A 37 -0.27 -2.39 -1.00
CA SER A 37 -1.46 -1.64 -1.39
C SER A 37 -1.37 -0.20 -0.89
N ALA A 38 -2.12 0.70 -1.53
CA ALA A 38 -2.44 1.98 -0.93
C ALA A 38 -3.73 1.88 -0.14
N SER A 39 -3.86 2.69 0.90
CA SER A 39 -5.12 2.81 1.65
C SER A 39 -5.45 4.26 1.96
N LEU A 40 -6.76 4.56 1.87
CA LEU A 40 -7.29 5.90 2.09
C LEU A 40 -8.55 5.81 2.94
N MET A 41 -8.65 6.66 3.96
CA MET A 41 -9.85 6.81 4.76
C MET A 41 -10.91 7.57 3.96
N ILE A 42 -12.15 7.06 4.01
CA ILE A 42 -13.32 7.69 3.37
C ILE A 42 -13.77 8.87 4.23
N PRO A 43 -13.95 10.08 3.66
CA PRO A 43 -14.34 11.26 4.41
C PRO A 43 -15.61 11.06 5.26
N GLY A 44 -15.54 11.51 6.52
CA GLY A 44 -16.70 11.47 7.42
C GLY A 44 -17.07 10.06 7.94
N THR A 45 -16.22 9.06 7.72
CA THR A 45 -16.46 7.69 8.19
C THR A 45 -15.24 7.13 8.92
N ASP A 46 -15.41 5.99 9.58
CA ASP A 46 -14.35 5.16 10.16
C ASP A 46 -13.86 4.08 9.18
N LYS A 47 -14.25 4.17 7.90
CA LYS A 47 -13.95 3.19 6.85
C LYS A 47 -12.84 3.67 5.94
N ALA A 48 -12.09 2.74 5.40
CA ALA A 48 -11.10 3.01 4.38
C ALA A 48 -11.25 2.10 3.15
N VAL A 49 -10.76 2.58 2.02
CA VAL A 49 -10.59 1.79 0.80
C VAL A 49 -9.18 1.27 0.73
N LEU A 50 -9.04 0.02 0.31
CA LEU A 50 -7.76 -0.61 -0.02
C LEU A 50 -7.62 -0.63 -1.55
N MET A 51 -6.50 -0.14 -2.05
CA MET A 51 -6.26 -0.04 -3.48
C MET A 51 -5.14 -0.99 -3.90
N CYS A 52 -5.49 -1.98 -4.70
CA CYS A 52 -4.58 -2.98 -5.24
C CYS A 52 -4.35 -2.76 -6.73
N VAL A 53 -3.10 -2.82 -7.14
CA VAL A 53 -2.69 -2.69 -8.53
C VAL A 53 -1.26 -3.21 -8.69
N PRO A 54 -0.94 -3.90 -9.78
CA PRO A 54 0.43 -4.31 -10.05
C PRO A 54 1.42 -3.14 -10.02
N SER A 55 2.67 -3.42 -9.69
CA SER A 55 3.72 -2.40 -9.66
C SER A 55 3.76 -1.60 -10.98
N GLY A 56 3.86 -0.28 -10.87
CA GLY A 56 3.80 0.63 -12.03
C GLY A 56 2.39 0.90 -12.57
N GLY A 57 1.34 0.27 -12.05
CA GLY A 57 -0.06 0.44 -12.50
C GLY A 57 -0.74 1.74 -12.07
N GLY A 58 -0.05 2.66 -11.38
CA GLY A 58 -0.58 3.98 -11.03
C GLY A 58 -1.16 4.10 -9.62
N LYS A 59 -0.85 3.18 -8.71
CA LYS A 59 -1.33 3.16 -7.31
C LYS A 59 -1.11 4.50 -6.60
N THR A 60 0.13 4.94 -6.47
CA THR A 60 0.49 6.20 -5.79
C THR A 60 -0.15 7.41 -6.48
N THR A 61 -0.18 7.45 -7.82
CA THR A 61 -0.81 8.55 -8.58
C THR A 61 -2.32 8.64 -8.27
N THR A 62 -3.01 7.50 -8.30
CA THR A 62 -4.46 7.46 -8.04
C THR A 62 -4.76 7.76 -6.57
N ALA A 63 -3.95 7.23 -5.64
CA ALA A 63 -4.09 7.52 -4.21
C ALA A 63 -3.94 9.02 -3.92
N LEU A 64 -2.95 9.68 -4.51
CA LEU A 64 -2.74 11.12 -4.36
C LEU A 64 -3.87 11.94 -5.01
N ALA A 65 -4.40 11.50 -6.16
CA ALA A 65 -5.55 12.14 -6.78
C ALA A 65 -6.80 12.05 -5.89
N LEU A 66 -7.07 10.90 -5.30
CA LEU A 66 -8.18 10.72 -4.35
C LEU A 66 -7.96 11.56 -3.07
N ALA A 67 -6.74 11.60 -2.55
CA ALA A 67 -6.40 12.43 -1.39
C ALA A 67 -6.62 13.92 -1.68
N ARG A 68 -6.31 14.39 -2.88
CA ARG A 68 -6.63 15.73 -3.36
C ARG A 68 -8.15 15.95 -3.48
N GLY A 69 -8.89 14.89 -3.82
CA GLY A 69 -10.35 14.89 -3.94
C GLY A 69 -11.10 14.76 -2.61
N GLY A 70 -10.40 14.80 -1.47
CA GLY A 70 -11.01 14.83 -0.13
C GLY A 70 -10.90 13.54 0.68
N PHE A 71 -10.34 12.45 0.14
CA PHE A 71 -9.96 11.29 0.94
C PHE A 71 -8.74 11.62 1.81
N ASN A 72 -8.50 10.81 2.87
CA ASN A 72 -7.30 10.97 3.68
C ASN A 72 -6.37 9.77 3.44
N LEU A 73 -5.20 10.03 2.86
CA LEU A 73 -4.19 9.01 2.57
C LEU A 73 -3.62 8.44 3.87
N ILE A 74 -3.71 7.14 4.05
CA ILE A 74 -3.11 6.41 5.17
C ILE A 74 -1.71 5.92 4.77
N THR A 75 -1.59 5.25 3.63
CA THR A 75 -0.31 4.81 3.04
C THR A 75 -0.48 4.60 1.53
N ASP A 76 0.63 4.68 0.79
CA ASP A 76 0.63 4.41 -0.67
C ASP A 76 1.23 3.06 -1.06
N ASP A 77 1.81 2.32 -0.09
CA ASP A 77 2.63 1.15 -0.43
C ASP A 77 2.38 -0.08 0.47
N SER A 78 2.19 0.10 1.76
CA SER A 78 2.15 -1.01 2.70
C SER A 78 1.01 -0.84 3.71
N THR A 79 -0.08 -1.57 3.50
CA THR A 79 -1.23 -1.62 4.41
C THR A 79 -1.16 -2.89 5.24
N VAL A 80 -1.40 -2.78 6.53
CA VAL A 80 -1.53 -3.93 7.42
C VAL A 80 -3.00 -4.24 7.64
N LEU A 81 -3.37 -5.50 7.45
CA LEU A 81 -4.69 -6.05 7.70
C LEU A 81 -4.70 -6.75 9.05
N VAL A 82 -5.70 -6.46 9.85
CA VAL A 82 -5.98 -7.12 11.13
C VAL A 82 -7.38 -7.72 11.05
N LYS A 83 -7.48 -9.05 11.19
CA LYS A 83 -8.79 -9.70 11.24
C LYS A 83 -9.43 -9.44 12.59
N GLU A 84 -10.67 -8.99 12.58
CA GLU A 84 -11.52 -8.81 13.76
C GLU A 84 -12.88 -9.48 13.54
N ASP A 85 -13.69 -9.57 14.61
CA ASP A 85 -15.05 -10.07 14.51
C ASP A 85 -15.88 -9.14 13.59
N GLY A 86 -16.34 -9.70 12.48
CA GLY A 86 -17.16 -8.97 11.50
C GLY A 86 -16.43 -8.30 10.36
N GLY A 87 -15.08 -8.45 10.23
CA GLY A 87 -14.38 -7.88 9.10
C GLY A 87 -12.87 -7.72 9.26
N PHE A 88 -12.35 -6.67 8.69
CA PHE A 88 -10.93 -6.33 8.81
C PHE A 88 -10.77 -4.86 9.22
N ARG A 89 -9.82 -4.62 10.12
CA ARG A 89 -9.25 -3.30 10.33
C ARG A 89 -7.97 -3.16 9.53
N ILE A 90 -7.66 -1.94 9.14
CA ILE A 90 -6.45 -1.62 8.39
C ILE A 90 -5.73 -0.42 9.00
N TRP A 91 -4.43 -0.42 8.88
CA TRP A 91 -3.56 0.71 9.20
C TRP A 91 -2.36 0.75 8.24
N GLY A 92 -1.73 1.89 8.11
CA GLY A 92 -0.59 2.10 7.23
C GLY A 92 0.74 1.85 7.92
N MET A 93 1.68 1.16 7.27
CA MET A 93 3.05 1.09 7.75
C MET A 93 3.68 2.48 7.72
N PRO A 94 4.25 2.98 8.84
CA PRO A 94 4.87 4.30 8.89
C PRO A 94 6.10 4.38 7.98
N ARG A 95 5.99 5.09 6.88
CA ARG A 95 7.08 5.31 5.93
C ARG A 95 6.80 6.53 5.05
N ALA A 96 7.86 7.10 4.46
CA ALA A 96 7.71 8.09 3.41
C ALA A 96 7.07 7.48 2.16
N LEU A 97 6.29 8.28 1.44
CA LEU A 97 5.78 7.91 0.11
C LEU A 97 6.95 7.72 -0.85
N LYS A 98 6.84 6.76 -1.75
CA LYS A 98 7.76 6.60 -2.88
C LYS A 98 7.17 7.28 -4.11
N LEU A 99 7.60 8.50 -4.36
CA LEU A 99 7.11 9.26 -5.50
C LEU A 99 8.01 9.03 -6.72
N HIS A 100 7.43 8.59 -7.82
CA HIS A 100 8.12 8.49 -9.10
C HIS A 100 8.02 9.82 -9.86
N ARG A 101 9.09 10.21 -10.61
CA ARG A 101 9.15 11.45 -11.40
C ARG A 101 7.95 11.63 -12.33
N ASN A 102 7.46 10.56 -12.95
CA ASN A 102 6.26 10.63 -13.80
C ASN A 102 4.99 10.94 -13.01
N THR A 103 4.87 10.45 -11.78
CA THR A 103 3.76 10.81 -10.89
C THR A 103 3.83 12.29 -10.52
N ALA A 104 5.01 12.81 -10.18
CA ALA A 104 5.18 14.22 -9.85
C ALA A 104 4.70 15.16 -10.97
N LYS A 105 4.94 14.80 -12.23
CA LYS A 105 4.43 15.56 -13.40
C LYS A 105 2.90 15.57 -13.47
N LEU A 106 2.23 14.53 -12.99
CA LEU A 106 0.76 14.42 -13.00
C LEU A 106 0.10 15.11 -11.81
N ILE A 107 0.89 15.47 -10.77
CA ILE A 107 0.40 16.11 -9.56
C ILE A 107 1.08 17.47 -9.31
N PRO A 108 1.08 18.41 -10.27
CA PRO A 108 1.78 19.70 -10.13
C PRO A 108 1.25 20.52 -8.95
N TRP A 109 0.04 20.29 -8.52
CA TRP A 109 -0.58 20.89 -7.34
C TRP A 109 0.18 20.55 -6.04
N SER A 110 0.96 19.48 -6.02
CA SER A 110 1.75 19.12 -4.83
C SER A 110 2.84 20.14 -4.52
N GLY A 111 3.29 20.91 -5.51
CA GLY A 111 4.39 21.86 -5.37
C GLY A 111 5.71 21.21 -4.94
N LEU A 112 5.86 19.91 -5.17
CA LEU A 112 7.10 19.19 -4.85
C LEU A 112 8.18 19.56 -5.86
N PRO A 113 9.41 19.88 -5.44
CA PRO A 113 10.49 20.24 -6.34
C PRO A 113 10.89 19.08 -7.24
N ASP A 114 11.24 19.36 -8.52
CA ASP A 114 11.71 18.36 -9.49
C ASP A 114 13.22 18.12 -9.35
N GLU A 115 13.63 17.74 -8.15
CA GLU A 115 15.03 17.49 -7.81
C GLU A 115 15.16 16.29 -6.85
N ASN A 116 16.40 15.87 -6.61
CA ASN A 116 16.73 14.77 -5.68
C ASN A 116 16.07 13.43 -6.03
N TRP A 117 15.99 13.12 -7.32
CA TRP A 117 15.57 11.82 -7.81
C TRP A 117 16.73 10.84 -7.78
N ASP A 118 16.46 9.60 -7.35
CA ASP A 118 17.43 8.51 -7.46
C ASP A 118 17.57 8.01 -8.92
N ASP A 119 18.44 7.02 -9.12
CA ASP A 119 18.70 6.43 -10.43
C ASP A 119 17.47 5.75 -11.06
N ASN A 120 16.47 5.38 -10.25
CA ASN A 120 15.21 4.81 -10.71
C ASN A 120 14.13 5.89 -10.98
N GLY A 121 14.46 7.16 -10.77
CA GLY A 121 13.51 8.26 -10.86
C GLY A 121 12.50 8.27 -9.72
N GLU A 122 12.86 7.75 -8.54
CA GLU A 122 12.07 7.76 -7.34
C GLU A 122 12.66 8.72 -6.30
N LYS A 123 11.81 9.29 -5.45
CA LYS A 123 12.24 10.00 -4.26
C LYS A 123 11.28 9.76 -3.09
N PRO A 124 11.79 9.77 -1.84
CA PRO A 124 10.93 9.77 -0.67
C PRO A 124 10.28 11.14 -0.50
N VAL A 125 9.00 11.14 -0.14
CA VAL A 125 8.22 12.33 0.19
C VAL A 125 7.52 12.08 1.52
N ALA A 126 7.72 12.94 2.50
CA ALA A 126 7.01 12.83 3.76
C ALA A 126 5.54 13.21 3.57
N MET A 127 4.63 12.53 4.27
CA MET A 127 3.21 12.89 4.19
C MET A 127 2.94 14.32 4.69
N SER A 128 3.77 14.82 5.60
CA SER A 128 3.75 16.21 6.04
C SER A 128 3.97 17.23 4.91
N ASP A 129 4.71 16.86 3.86
CA ASP A 129 4.97 17.75 2.71
C ASP A 129 3.72 17.95 1.85
N LEU A 130 2.71 17.10 2.05
CA LEU A 130 1.39 17.21 1.42
C LEU A 130 0.37 17.95 2.28
N ALA A 131 0.74 18.38 3.49
CA ALA A 131 -0.17 19.08 4.41
C ALA A 131 -0.77 20.33 3.75
N GLY A 132 -2.07 20.52 3.88
CA GLY A 132 -2.82 21.59 3.24
C GLY A 132 -3.02 21.47 1.72
N LYS A 133 -2.43 20.47 1.08
CA LYS A 133 -2.53 20.21 -0.37
C LYS A 133 -3.41 19.00 -0.67
N ALA A 134 -3.36 17.98 0.19
CA ALA A 134 -4.15 16.76 0.11
C ALA A 134 -4.47 16.27 1.52
N GLY A 135 -5.51 15.46 1.66
CA GLY A 135 -5.85 14.80 2.91
C GLY A 135 -4.83 13.72 3.27
N THR A 136 -4.34 13.70 4.50
CA THR A 136 -3.44 12.66 5.02
C THR A 136 -3.88 12.24 6.42
N ALA A 137 -3.76 10.96 6.73
CA ALA A 137 -4.07 10.36 8.02
C ALA A 137 -3.15 9.16 8.29
N PRO A 138 -1.81 9.36 8.40
CA PRO A 138 -0.86 8.25 8.50
C PRO A 138 -1.06 7.36 9.74
N ASP A 139 -1.62 7.90 10.82
CA ASP A 139 -1.85 7.18 12.07
C ASP A 139 -3.27 6.59 12.18
N ALA A 140 -4.06 6.71 11.11
CA ALA A 140 -5.43 6.22 11.14
C ALA A 140 -5.49 4.69 11.17
N VAL A 141 -6.39 4.18 12.01
CA VAL A 141 -6.80 2.78 12.04
C VAL A 141 -8.29 2.74 11.68
N CYS A 142 -8.62 2.14 10.55
CA CYS A 142 -9.96 2.18 9.97
C CYS A 142 -10.53 0.78 9.76
N ASN A 143 -11.85 0.67 9.71
CA ASN A 143 -12.52 -0.50 9.18
C ASN A 143 -12.35 -0.58 7.66
N LEU A 144 -12.10 -1.76 7.11
CA LEU A 144 -12.10 -1.95 5.67
C LEU A 144 -13.52 -1.76 5.11
N GLY A 145 -13.67 -0.81 4.20
CA GLY A 145 -14.97 -0.50 3.56
C GLY A 145 -15.09 -1.05 2.15
N ALA A 146 -13.99 -1.06 1.39
CA ALA A 146 -13.98 -1.57 0.02
C ALA A 146 -12.55 -1.90 -0.44
N ILE A 147 -12.46 -2.76 -1.47
CA ILE A 147 -11.23 -2.99 -2.23
C ILE A 147 -11.44 -2.42 -3.64
N ILE A 148 -10.48 -1.63 -4.08
CA ILE A 148 -10.43 -1.10 -5.44
C ILE A 148 -9.29 -1.79 -6.19
N MET A 149 -9.64 -2.46 -7.28
CA MET A 149 -8.68 -3.02 -8.22
C MET A 149 -8.49 -2.02 -9.37
N ILE A 150 -7.26 -1.51 -9.56
CA ILE A 150 -6.97 -0.64 -10.70
C ILE A 150 -6.60 -1.52 -11.89
N GLY A 151 -7.46 -1.50 -12.88
CA GLY A 151 -7.26 -2.19 -14.15
C GLY A 151 -6.29 -1.44 -15.10
N PRO A 152 -6.01 -2.01 -16.27
CA PRO A 152 -5.20 -1.37 -17.30
C PRO A 152 -5.87 -0.09 -17.81
N ARG A 153 -5.05 0.82 -18.33
CA ARG A 153 -5.55 2.06 -18.95
C ARG A 153 -6.45 1.73 -20.13
N SER A 154 -7.61 2.37 -20.19
CA SER A 154 -8.54 2.25 -21.30
C SER A 154 -8.52 3.52 -22.16
N PRO A 155 -8.47 3.42 -23.49
CA PRO A 155 -8.62 4.56 -24.38
C PRO A 155 -10.06 5.09 -24.43
N HIS A 156 -11.03 4.32 -23.94
CA HIS A 156 -12.46 4.64 -23.99
C HIS A 156 -13.00 5.29 -22.70
N GLY A 157 -12.13 5.80 -21.84
CA GLY A 157 -12.49 6.46 -20.60
C GLY A 157 -12.42 5.55 -19.37
N HIS A 158 -13.03 6.01 -18.27
CA HIS A 158 -13.01 5.30 -16.99
C HIS A 158 -14.26 4.44 -16.84
N VAL A 159 -14.06 3.19 -16.44
CA VAL A 159 -15.14 2.24 -16.14
C VAL A 159 -14.98 1.78 -14.70
N ILE A 160 -16.05 1.86 -13.92
CA ILE A 160 -16.13 1.25 -12.59
C ILE A 160 -17.09 0.07 -12.70
N ALA A 161 -16.60 -1.12 -12.37
CA ALA A 161 -17.39 -2.34 -12.39
C ALA A 161 -17.12 -3.16 -11.11
N LYS A 162 -18.07 -4.00 -10.74
CA LYS A 162 -17.81 -4.99 -9.70
C LYS A 162 -16.80 -6.00 -10.19
N THR A 163 -15.84 -6.35 -9.33
CA THR A 163 -14.87 -7.44 -9.58
C THR A 163 -15.22 -8.65 -8.72
N GLY A 164 -14.81 -9.82 -9.14
CA GLY A 164 -15.02 -11.08 -8.41
C GLY A 164 -13.96 -11.28 -7.32
N LYS A 165 -14.30 -12.08 -6.32
CA LYS A 165 -13.38 -12.42 -5.22
C LYS A 165 -12.12 -13.14 -5.72
N ALA A 166 -12.25 -13.95 -6.77
CA ALA A 166 -11.13 -14.66 -7.39
C ALA A 166 -10.09 -13.69 -7.98
N GLU A 167 -10.54 -12.65 -8.68
CA GLU A 167 -9.64 -11.63 -9.24
C GLU A 167 -8.90 -10.87 -8.14
N VAL A 168 -9.59 -10.52 -7.05
CA VAL A 168 -8.97 -9.89 -5.87
C VAL A 168 -7.90 -10.80 -5.28
N LEU A 169 -8.20 -12.09 -5.08
CA LEU A 169 -7.26 -13.05 -4.53
C LEU A 169 -6.03 -13.24 -5.42
N ILE A 170 -6.22 -13.35 -6.74
CA ILE A 170 -5.12 -13.48 -7.71
C ILE A 170 -4.20 -12.26 -7.65
N ALA A 171 -4.75 -11.05 -7.61
CA ALA A 171 -3.95 -9.83 -7.54
C ALA A 171 -3.19 -9.73 -6.22
N LEU A 172 -3.83 -10.04 -5.10
CA LEU A 172 -3.16 -10.06 -3.79
C LEU A 172 -2.02 -11.10 -3.76
N ALA A 173 -2.25 -12.29 -4.31
CA ALA A 173 -1.23 -13.33 -4.36
C ALA A 173 -0.06 -12.92 -5.25
N HIS A 174 -0.34 -12.39 -6.46
CA HIS A 174 0.68 -11.97 -7.41
C HIS A 174 1.64 -10.92 -6.82
N ASP A 175 1.09 -9.90 -6.17
CA ASP A 175 1.89 -8.78 -5.69
C ASP A 175 2.53 -9.01 -4.30
N ASN A 176 2.07 -10.04 -3.56
CA ASN A 176 2.43 -10.17 -2.15
C ASN A 176 3.11 -11.48 -1.76
N VAL A 177 3.08 -12.52 -2.61
CA VAL A 177 3.62 -13.83 -2.23
C VAL A 177 5.10 -13.98 -2.59
N GLY A 178 5.52 -13.43 -3.71
CA GLY A 178 6.83 -13.69 -4.29
C GLY A 178 8.05 -13.20 -3.48
N TRP A 179 7.85 -12.27 -2.56
CA TRP A 179 8.93 -11.69 -1.74
C TRP A 179 8.93 -12.18 -0.28
N ARG A 180 7.98 -13.03 0.09
CA ARG A 180 7.87 -13.54 1.45
C ARG A 180 8.90 -14.62 1.77
N ALA A 181 9.30 -14.69 3.03
CA ALA A 181 10.16 -15.75 3.52
C ALA A 181 9.49 -17.13 3.34
N ALA A 182 10.30 -18.13 3.04
CA ALA A 182 9.82 -19.52 2.93
C ALA A 182 9.11 -19.94 4.24
N GLY A 183 7.98 -20.61 4.11
CA GLY A 183 7.14 -21.03 5.24
C GLY A 183 6.09 -20.01 5.69
N MET A 184 6.18 -18.74 5.30
CA MET A 184 5.15 -17.74 5.58
C MET A 184 4.02 -17.74 4.54
N THR A 185 4.31 -18.22 3.33
CA THR A 185 3.37 -18.22 2.20
C THR A 185 2.03 -18.91 2.51
N PRO A 186 1.96 -20.11 3.16
CA PRO A 186 0.69 -20.76 3.45
C PRO A 186 -0.22 -19.91 4.34
N LYS A 187 0.33 -19.29 5.41
CA LYS A 187 -0.44 -18.41 6.30
C LYS A 187 -0.92 -17.15 5.59
N ALA A 188 -0.06 -16.55 4.76
CA ALA A 188 -0.41 -15.39 3.96
C ALA A 188 -1.55 -15.71 2.99
N MET A 189 -1.46 -16.83 2.28
CA MET A 189 -2.52 -17.27 1.36
C MET A 189 -3.84 -17.51 2.09
N GLN A 190 -3.81 -18.16 3.25
CA GLN A 190 -5.02 -18.33 4.07
C GLN A 190 -5.63 -16.98 4.49
N SER A 191 -4.80 -16.02 4.89
CA SER A 191 -5.26 -14.67 5.24
C SER A 191 -5.87 -13.96 4.03
N TYR A 192 -5.28 -14.09 2.84
CA TYR A 192 -5.83 -13.49 1.62
C TYR A 192 -7.16 -14.11 1.18
N VAL A 193 -7.32 -15.42 1.35
CA VAL A 193 -8.61 -16.10 1.11
C VAL A 193 -9.68 -15.52 2.04
N LEU A 194 -9.41 -15.49 3.35
CA LEU A 194 -10.34 -14.92 4.33
C LEU A 194 -10.65 -13.45 4.05
N PHE A 195 -9.66 -12.70 3.60
CA PHE A 195 -9.82 -11.30 3.23
C PHE A 195 -10.70 -11.14 1.98
N ALA A 196 -10.47 -11.92 0.92
CA ALA A 196 -11.28 -11.90 -0.28
C ALA A 196 -12.72 -12.41 -0.05
N GLU A 197 -12.95 -13.24 0.97
CA GLU A 197 -14.29 -13.71 1.36
C GLU A 197 -15.09 -12.65 2.11
N ALA A 198 -14.42 -11.75 2.84
CA ALA A 198 -15.05 -10.75 3.70
C ALA A 198 -15.48 -9.46 2.96
N VAL A 199 -15.16 -9.33 1.67
CA VAL A 199 -15.48 -8.16 0.81
C VAL A 199 -16.34 -8.53 -0.42
#